data_e24dcc143f456e00a132651f93ecc4e0
#
_entry.id   e24dcc143f456e00a132651f93ecc4e0
#
_cell.length_a   1.000
_cell.length_b   1.000
_cell.length_c   1.000
_cell.angle_alpha   90.00
_cell.angle_beta   90.00
_cell.angle_gamma   90.00
#
_symmetry.space_group_name_H-M   'P 1'
#
loop_
_entity.id
_entity.type
_entity.pdbx_description
1 polymer ?
#
loop_
_entity_poly.entity_id
_entity_poly.type
_entity_poly.pdbx_seq_one_letter_code
_entity_poly.pdbx_strand_id
1 'polypeptide(L)'
;MQAYARSFPTSYPTPKASKKIPIYDVAISVIEYQNKVLITKRQNTKFLSGLWEFPGGKIEKNETAVDAIIREVKEETNLTIFNPVFLGNITHKYSHFGVNISLFKSFPKSIKTLNSYREHRWIKLKDILNFPLPKANHKMLDILKKLN
;
A
#
# COMPACT_ATOMS: atom_id res chain seq x y z
N MET A 1 -7.73 -5.82 9.96
CA MET A 1 -6.95 -5.10 10.90
C MET A 1 -6.59 -3.72 10.37
N GLN A 2 -6.11 -2.93 11.22
CA GLN A 2 -5.84 -1.55 10.95
C GLN A 2 -4.38 -1.23 10.85
N ALA A 3 -3.55 -2.21 10.47
CA ALA A 3 -2.12 -2.00 10.48
C ALA A 3 -1.73 -0.76 9.69
N TYR A 4 -2.32 -0.59 8.53
CA TYR A 4 -1.98 0.53 7.70
C TYR A 4 -2.44 1.85 8.32
N ALA A 5 -3.66 1.88 8.84
CA ALA A 5 -4.15 3.07 9.50
C ALA A 5 -3.30 3.41 10.73
N ARG A 6 -2.86 2.41 11.46
CA ARG A 6 -2.01 2.62 12.63
C ARG A 6 -0.57 2.93 12.28
N SER A 7 -0.20 2.76 11.02
CA SER A 7 1.15 3.09 10.58
C SER A 7 1.41 4.59 10.54
N PHE A 8 0.35 5.38 10.54
CA PHE A 8 0.48 6.83 10.41
C PHE A 8 0.06 7.51 11.70
N PRO A 9 0.81 8.53 12.11
CA PRO A 9 0.51 9.21 13.36
C PRO A 9 -0.76 10.02 13.27
N THR A 10 -1.45 10.13 14.40
CA THR A 10 -2.62 11.02 14.52
C THR A 10 -2.27 12.32 15.20
N SER A 11 -1.06 12.42 15.77
CA SER A 11 -0.55 13.64 16.36
C SER A 11 0.90 13.82 15.96
N TYR A 12 1.38 15.05 16.09
CA TYR A 12 2.71 15.39 15.58
C TYR A 12 3.54 16.01 16.66
N PRO A 13 4.89 15.85 16.58
CA PRO A 13 5.78 16.61 17.44
C PRO A 13 5.59 18.10 17.23
N THR A 14 5.87 18.87 18.24
CA THR A 14 5.82 20.31 18.09
C THR A 14 6.91 20.77 17.12
N PRO A 15 6.70 21.85 16.39
CA PRO A 15 7.71 22.34 15.45
C PRO A 15 9.06 22.59 16.10
N LYS A 16 9.03 22.98 17.34
CA LYS A 16 10.26 23.29 18.06
C LYS A 16 11.05 22.05 18.41
N ALA A 17 10.35 20.98 18.73
CA ALA A 17 10.99 19.74 19.18
C ALA A 17 11.46 18.90 18.02
N SER A 18 10.87 19.08 16.84
CA SER A 18 11.11 18.16 15.77
C SER A 18 11.46 18.85 14.48
N LYS A 19 12.70 18.71 14.12
CA LYS A 19 13.15 19.01 12.78
C LYS A 19 13.05 17.79 11.87
N LYS A 20 12.74 16.64 12.48
CA LYS A 20 12.59 15.39 11.77
C LYS A 20 11.14 14.96 11.81
N ILE A 21 10.67 14.50 10.67
CA ILE A 21 9.37 13.87 10.59
C ILE A 21 9.57 12.35 10.65
N PRO A 22 8.57 11.61 11.17
CA PRO A 22 8.69 10.15 11.17
C PRO A 22 8.64 9.60 9.75
N ILE A 23 9.42 8.55 9.52
CA ILE A 23 9.43 7.87 8.23
C ILE A 23 9.09 6.41 8.49
N TYR A 24 8.10 5.91 7.75
CA TYR A 24 7.60 4.56 7.91
C TYR A 24 8.02 3.69 6.74
N ASP A 25 8.45 2.48 7.05
CA ASP A 25 8.76 1.48 6.03
C ASP A 25 7.49 0.70 5.75
N VAL A 26 7.09 0.68 4.48
CA VAL A 26 5.81 0.13 4.06
C VAL A 26 6.04 -0.82 2.89
N ALA A 27 5.32 -1.92 2.87
CA ALA A 27 5.33 -2.84 1.73
C ALA A 27 3.97 -2.74 1.04
N ILE A 28 3.98 -2.62 -0.27
CA ILE A 28 2.77 -2.50 -1.08
C ILE A 28 2.89 -3.47 -2.24
N SER A 29 1.79 -4.11 -2.62
CA SER A 29 1.78 -5.02 -3.75
C SER A 29 0.70 -4.70 -4.76
N VAL A 30 1.09 -4.71 -6.02
CA VAL A 30 0.14 -4.75 -7.13
C VAL A 30 -0.24 -6.21 -7.30
N ILE A 31 -1.45 -6.55 -6.88
CA ILE A 31 -1.96 -7.92 -6.95
C ILE A 31 -2.70 -8.07 -8.27
N GLU A 32 -2.17 -8.93 -9.13
CA GLU A 32 -2.70 -9.09 -10.48
C GLU A 32 -3.45 -10.40 -10.63
N TYR A 33 -4.64 -10.32 -11.26
CA TYR A 33 -5.43 -11.49 -11.58
C TYR A 33 -6.23 -11.19 -12.85
N GLN A 34 -6.06 -12.03 -13.86
CA GLN A 34 -6.78 -11.90 -15.16
C GLN A 34 -6.67 -10.50 -15.75
N ASN A 35 -5.45 -9.98 -15.78
CA ASN A 35 -5.12 -8.66 -16.35
C ASN A 35 -5.77 -7.48 -15.60
N LYS A 36 -6.19 -7.71 -14.36
CA LYS A 36 -6.71 -6.66 -13.48
C LYS A 36 -5.89 -6.62 -12.21
N VAL A 37 -5.94 -5.47 -11.57
CA VAL A 37 -5.23 -5.25 -10.30
C VAL A 37 -6.23 -4.87 -9.23
N LEU A 38 -5.92 -5.26 -7.99
CA LEU A 38 -6.78 -5.00 -6.86
C LEU A 38 -6.45 -3.66 -6.21
N ILE A 39 -7.46 -2.83 -6.01
CA ILE A 39 -7.33 -1.61 -5.23
C ILE A 39 -8.35 -1.58 -4.12
N THR A 40 -8.00 -0.93 -3.02
CA THR A 40 -8.88 -0.78 -1.87
C THR A 40 -8.99 0.69 -1.51
N LYS A 41 -10.10 1.07 -0.88
CA LYS A 41 -10.36 2.45 -0.51
C LYS A 41 -10.08 2.65 0.97
N ARG A 42 -9.29 3.66 1.29
CA ARG A 42 -9.00 3.99 2.69
C ARG A 42 -10.24 4.55 3.35
N GLN A 43 -10.51 4.08 4.56
CA GLN A 43 -11.70 4.48 5.31
C GLN A 43 -11.29 4.84 6.72
N ASN A 44 -12.02 5.80 7.29
CA ASN A 44 -11.94 6.12 8.71
C ASN A 44 -10.52 6.37 9.21
N THR A 45 -9.68 6.93 8.35
CA THR A 45 -8.33 7.30 8.73
C THR A 45 -8.23 8.81 8.80
N LYS A 46 -7.33 9.29 9.63
CA LYS A 46 -7.10 10.72 9.76
C LYS A 46 -6.43 11.31 8.52
N PHE A 47 -5.58 10.50 7.88
CA PHE A 47 -4.84 10.91 6.70
C PHE A 47 -5.28 10.12 5.50
N LEU A 48 -5.42 10.81 4.37
CA LEU A 48 -5.64 10.18 3.08
C LEU A 48 -6.93 9.36 3.01
N SER A 49 -7.90 9.69 3.87
CA SER A 49 -9.19 9.01 3.88
C SER A 49 -9.93 9.22 2.56
N GLY A 50 -10.58 8.18 2.07
CA GLY A 50 -11.33 8.24 0.83
C GLY A 50 -10.50 8.05 -0.43
N LEU A 51 -9.19 7.94 -0.29
CA LEU A 51 -8.32 7.68 -1.43
C LEU A 51 -8.18 6.18 -1.66
N TRP A 52 -7.98 5.81 -2.92
CA TRP A 52 -7.75 4.42 -3.30
C TRP A 52 -6.26 4.12 -3.29
N GLU A 53 -5.92 2.87 -3.08
CA GLU A 53 -4.52 2.45 -3.01
C GLU A 53 -4.39 0.97 -3.30
N PHE A 54 -3.16 0.54 -3.58
CA PHE A 54 -2.85 -0.88 -3.66
C PHE A 54 -2.73 -1.43 -2.24
N PRO A 55 -3.09 -2.71 -2.02
CA PRO A 55 -2.99 -3.31 -0.69
C PRO A 55 -1.57 -3.33 -0.15
N GLY A 56 -1.45 -3.15 1.14
CA GLY A 56 -0.17 -3.19 1.81
C GLY A 56 -0.24 -2.53 3.17
N GLY A 57 0.91 -2.38 3.80
CA GLY A 57 0.99 -1.76 5.09
C GLY A 57 2.39 -1.76 5.67
N LYS A 58 2.49 -1.39 6.93
CA LYS A 58 3.75 -1.19 7.62
C LYS A 58 4.53 -2.48 7.77
N ILE A 59 5.83 -2.40 7.50
CA ILE A 59 6.75 -3.50 7.78
C ILE A 59 7.03 -3.48 9.28
N GLU A 60 6.76 -4.59 9.96
CA GLU A 60 6.95 -4.70 11.40
C GLU A 60 8.42 -4.96 11.72
N LYS A 61 8.78 -4.71 12.98
CA LYS A 61 10.12 -4.96 13.44
C LYS A 61 10.46 -6.45 13.27
N ASN A 62 11.67 -6.73 12.80
CA ASN A 62 12.16 -8.09 12.57
C ASN A 62 11.41 -8.82 11.45
N GLU A 63 10.76 -8.08 10.58
CA GLU A 63 10.02 -8.64 9.46
C GLU A 63 10.68 -8.17 8.16
N THR A 64 10.81 -9.07 7.19
CA THR A 64 11.27 -8.65 5.87
C THR A 64 10.12 -8.00 5.11
N ALA A 65 10.46 -7.26 4.06
CA ALA A 65 9.41 -6.65 3.23
C ALA A 65 8.54 -7.72 2.57
N VAL A 66 9.12 -8.85 2.18
CA VAL A 66 8.36 -9.97 1.61
C VAL A 66 7.38 -10.53 2.63
N ASP A 67 7.85 -10.78 3.85
CA ASP A 67 6.97 -11.30 4.89
C ASP A 67 5.85 -10.30 5.21
N ALA A 68 6.20 -9.02 5.25
CA ALA A 68 5.23 -7.98 5.52
C ALA A 68 4.13 -7.94 4.48
N ILE A 69 4.50 -8.02 3.20
CA ILE A 69 3.49 -7.91 2.15
C ILE A 69 2.57 -9.11 2.14
N ILE A 70 3.10 -10.31 2.38
CA ILE A 70 2.26 -11.51 2.46
C ILE A 70 1.27 -11.38 3.62
N ARG A 71 1.76 -10.94 4.77
CA ARG A 71 0.92 -10.75 5.96
C ARG A 71 -0.13 -9.66 5.75
N GLU A 72 0.28 -8.49 5.26
CA GLU A 72 -0.63 -7.36 5.09
C GLU A 72 -1.73 -7.67 4.09
N VAL A 73 -1.38 -8.31 2.98
CA VAL A 73 -2.39 -8.69 2.00
C VAL A 73 -3.38 -9.65 2.62
N LYS A 74 -2.90 -10.61 3.41
CA LYS A 74 -3.78 -11.56 4.09
C LYS A 74 -4.70 -10.87 5.07
N GLU A 75 -4.17 -9.96 5.87
CA GLU A 75 -4.98 -9.23 6.85
C GLU A 75 -6.02 -8.35 6.20
N GLU A 76 -5.63 -7.65 5.13
CA GLU A 76 -6.50 -6.65 4.51
C GLU A 76 -7.51 -7.26 3.56
N THR A 77 -7.14 -8.29 2.82
CA THR A 77 -7.98 -8.82 1.74
C THR A 77 -8.34 -10.30 1.89
N ASN A 78 -7.75 -10.97 2.86
CA ASN A 78 -7.88 -12.42 3.04
C ASN A 78 -7.34 -13.24 1.87
N LEU A 79 -6.55 -12.62 1.01
CA LEU A 79 -5.89 -13.33 -0.09
C LEU A 79 -4.52 -13.83 0.35
N THR A 80 -4.18 -15.03 -0.11
CA THR A 80 -2.84 -15.57 0.04
C THR A 80 -2.11 -15.37 -1.28
N ILE A 81 -1.08 -14.54 -1.26
CA ILE A 81 -0.25 -14.30 -2.44
C ILE A 81 0.98 -15.19 -2.38
N PHE A 82 1.56 -15.43 -3.53
CA PHE A 82 2.78 -16.23 -3.60
C PHE A 82 3.77 -15.53 -4.52
N ASN A 83 5.06 -15.83 -4.28
CA ASN A 83 6.17 -15.32 -5.08
C ASN A 83 6.08 -13.82 -5.37
N PRO A 84 5.96 -12.96 -4.33
CA PRO A 84 5.97 -11.54 -4.61
C PRO A 84 7.30 -11.13 -5.22
N VAL A 85 7.23 -10.38 -6.32
CA VAL A 85 8.39 -9.93 -7.06
C VAL A 85 8.64 -8.47 -6.71
N PHE A 86 9.83 -8.17 -6.23
CA PHE A 86 10.21 -6.81 -5.89
C PHE A 86 10.38 -5.98 -7.16
N LEU A 87 9.72 -4.83 -7.21
CA LEU A 87 9.77 -3.94 -8.36
C LEU A 87 10.62 -2.70 -8.12
N GLY A 88 10.73 -2.26 -6.89
CA GLY A 88 11.53 -1.08 -6.59
C GLY A 88 11.13 -0.42 -5.29
N ASN A 89 11.91 0.60 -4.93
CA ASN A 89 11.66 1.41 -3.74
C ASN A 89 11.21 2.80 -4.16
N ILE A 90 10.26 3.34 -3.41
CA ILE A 90 9.79 4.71 -3.60
C ILE A 90 9.81 5.39 -2.25
N THR A 91 10.28 6.63 -2.22
CA THR A 91 10.18 7.45 -1.03
C THR A 91 9.31 8.66 -1.34
N HIS A 92 8.52 9.04 -0.35
CA HIS A 92 7.70 10.22 -0.48
C HIS A 92 7.52 10.86 0.89
N LYS A 93 7.63 12.19 0.94
CA LYS A 93 7.39 12.94 2.16
C LYS A 93 6.11 13.71 2.05
N TYR A 94 5.21 13.45 3.00
CA TYR A 94 4.06 14.29 3.22
C TYR A 94 4.44 15.35 4.27
N SER A 95 3.52 16.26 4.57
CA SER A 95 3.83 17.35 5.50
C SER A 95 4.29 16.88 6.87
N HIS A 96 3.70 15.79 7.37
CA HIS A 96 3.89 15.37 8.74
C HIS A 96 4.54 14.01 8.90
N PHE A 97 4.77 13.30 7.80
CA PHE A 97 5.42 12.00 7.83
C PHE A 97 5.95 11.67 6.43
N GLY A 98 6.80 10.67 6.37
CA GLY A 98 7.30 10.15 5.11
C GLY A 98 7.11 8.65 5.04
N VAL A 99 7.22 8.12 3.84
CA VAL A 99 7.14 6.68 3.62
C VAL A 99 8.27 6.21 2.72
N ASN A 100 8.82 5.05 3.06
CA ASN A 100 9.71 4.28 2.19
C ASN A 100 8.91 3.06 1.77
N ILE A 101 8.58 2.99 0.51
CA ILE A 101 7.72 1.93 0.00
C ILE A 101 8.55 0.90 -0.73
N SER A 102 8.40 -0.35 -0.33
CA SER A 102 8.90 -1.50 -1.10
C SER A 102 7.73 -1.99 -1.94
N LEU A 103 7.83 -1.81 -3.25
CA LEU A 103 6.76 -2.14 -4.18
C LEU A 103 6.97 -3.53 -4.75
N PHE A 104 5.91 -4.34 -4.71
CA PHE A 104 5.92 -5.70 -5.23
C PHE A 104 4.80 -5.91 -6.24
N LYS A 105 4.98 -6.91 -7.06
CA LYS A 105 3.93 -7.48 -7.89
C LYS A 105 3.70 -8.90 -7.43
N SER A 106 2.44 -9.28 -7.28
CA SER A 106 2.12 -10.63 -6.80
C SER A 106 0.84 -11.14 -7.43
N PHE A 107 0.60 -12.42 -7.22
CA PHE A 107 -0.58 -13.10 -7.74
C PHE A 107 -1.24 -13.85 -6.59
N PRO A 108 -2.57 -13.84 -6.51
CA PRO A 108 -3.26 -14.62 -5.48
C PRO A 108 -3.32 -16.08 -5.88
N LYS A 109 -3.28 -16.98 -4.91
CA LYS A 109 -3.49 -18.41 -5.17
C LYS A 109 -4.91 -18.67 -5.64
N SER A 110 -5.85 -17.89 -5.13
CA SER A 110 -7.27 -17.97 -5.48
C SER A 110 -7.92 -16.67 -5.07
N ILE A 111 -8.91 -16.22 -5.83
CA ILE A 111 -9.67 -15.03 -5.44
C ILE A 111 -10.96 -15.41 -4.69
N LYS A 112 -11.22 -16.70 -4.50
CA LYS A 112 -12.44 -17.14 -3.82
C LYS A 112 -12.48 -16.73 -2.35
N THR A 113 -11.32 -16.52 -1.74
CA THR A 113 -11.24 -16.13 -0.33
C THR A 113 -11.26 -14.62 -0.13
N LEU A 114 -11.33 -13.85 -1.21
CA LEU A 114 -11.29 -12.39 -1.11
C LEU A 114 -12.40 -11.89 -0.19
N ASN A 115 -12.00 -11.20 0.86
CA ASN A 115 -12.91 -10.62 1.81
C ASN A 115 -12.20 -9.47 2.50
N SER A 116 -12.61 -8.25 2.17
CA SER A 116 -12.01 -7.06 2.72
C SER A 116 -13.07 -6.22 3.42
N TYR A 117 -12.71 -5.70 4.60
CA TYR A 117 -13.60 -4.77 5.29
C TYR A 117 -13.64 -3.41 4.59
N ARG A 118 -12.74 -3.18 3.65
CA ARG A 118 -12.72 -1.96 2.85
C ARG A 118 -13.42 -2.20 1.54
N GLU A 119 -13.94 -1.12 0.96
CA GLU A 119 -14.40 -1.16 -0.41
C GLU A 119 -13.23 -1.53 -1.30
N HIS A 120 -13.44 -2.43 -2.25
CA HIS A 120 -12.36 -2.89 -3.12
C HIS A 120 -12.87 -3.10 -4.53
N ARG A 121 -11.96 -3.04 -5.50
CA ARG A 121 -12.28 -3.26 -6.91
C ARG A 121 -11.12 -3.90 -7.63
N TRP A 122 -11.44 -4.72 -8.60
CA TRP A 122 -10.51 -5.19 -9.60
C TRP A 122 -10.63 -4.28 -10.81
N ILE A 123 -9.54 -3.64 -11.22
CA ILE A 123 -9.54 -2.70 -12.33
C ILE A 123 -8.39 -3.00 -13.27
N LYS A 124 -8.50 -2.53 -14.50
CA LYS A 124 -7.34 -2.56 -15.39
C LYS A 124 -6.37 -1.48 -14.94
N LEU A 125 -5.08 -1.80 -14.97
CA LEU A 125 -4.07 -0.84 -14.52
C LEU A 125 -4.15 0.48 -15.28
N LYS A 126 -4.49 0.42 -16.57
CA LYS A 126 -4.63 1.64 -17.37
C LYS A 126 -5.69 2.60 -16.84
N ASP A 127 -6.64 2.10 -16.06
CA ASP A 127 -7.74 2.91 -15.55
C ASP A 127 -7.46 3.48 -14.16
N ILE A 128 -6.25 3.24 -13.62
CA ILE A 128 -5.93 3.62 -12.25
C ILE A 128 -6.06 5.13 -11.99
N LEU A 129 -5.78 5.94 -13.00
CA LEU A 129 -5.86 7.40 -12.85
C LEU A 129 -7.28 7.92 -12.77
N ASN A 130 -8.28 7.07 -13.01
CA ASN A 130 -9.68 7.45 -12.80
C ASN A 130 -10.06 7.45 -11.32
N PHE A 131 -9.14 7.02 -10.45
CA PHE A 131 -9.38 6.92 -9.02
C PHE A 131 -8.47 7.91 -8.29
N PRO A 132 -8.97 8.57 -7.23
CA PRO A 132 -8.11 9.44 -6.44
C PRO A 132 -7.10 8.61 -5.63
N LEU A 133 -5.83 8.91 -5.81
CA LEU A 133 -4.72 8.17 -5.21
C LEU A 133 -3.86 9.09 -4.35
N PRO A 134 -3.24 8.58 -3.27
CA PRO A 134 -2.20 9.33 -2.58
C PRO A 134 -1.04 9.63 -3.53
N LYS A 135 -0.34 10.72 -3.28
CA LYS A 135 0.75 11.13 -4.18
C LYS A 135 1.85 10.07 -4.28
N ALA A 136 2.12 9.36 -3.20
CA ALA A 136 3.11 8.29 -3.24
C ALA A 136 2.75 7.22 -4.28
N ASN A 137 1.45 6.96 -4.48
CA ASN A 137 1.02 5.99 -5.47
C ASN A 137 1.29 6.45 -6.90
N HIS A 138 1.27 7.76 -7.13
CA HIS A 138 1.61 8.29 -8.46
C HIS A 138 3.05 7.96 -8.83
N LYS A 139 3.96 7.97 -7.85
CA LYS A 139 5.35 7.58 -8.10
C LYS A 139 5.47 6.11 -8.47
N MET A 140 4.63 5.27 -7.91
CA MET A 140 4.62 3.84 -8.24
C MET A 140 4.25 3.62 -9.71
N LEU A 141 3.38 4.45 -10.25
CA LEU A 141 2.93 4.30 -11.63
C LEU A 141 4.07 4.43 -12.62
N ASP A 142 5.07 5.23 -12.30
CA ASP A 142 6.24 5.37 -13.18
C ASP A 142 6.99 4.05 -13.28
N ILE A 143 7.11 3.33 -12.17
CA ILE A 143 7.74 2.02 -12.17
C ILE A 143 6.90 1.02 -12.94
N LEU A 144 5.59 1.03 -12.71
CA LEU A 144 4.67 0.08 -13.32
C LEU A 144 4.59 0.26 -14.83
N LYS A 145 4.66 1.48 -15.31
CA LYS A 145 4.65 1.75 -16.75
C LYS A 145 5.85 1.18 -17.48
N LYS A 146 7.00 1.15 -16.82
CA LYS A 146 8.23 0.63 -17.42
C LYS A 146 8.21 -0.87 -17.59
N LEU A 147 7.31 -1.56 -16.92
CA LEU A 147 7.24 -3.01 -16.94
C LEU A 147 6.26 -3.55 -17.98
N ASN A 148 5.50 -2.69 -18.60
CA ASN A 148 4.52 -3.11 -19.61
C ASN A 148 4.99 -2.84 -21.00
#